data_4b42d312f9525a4bf188247254b3d707
#
_entry.id   4b42d312f9525a4bf188247254b3d707
#
_cell.length_a   1.000
_cell.length_b   1.000
_cell.length_c   1.000
_cell.angle_alpha   90.00
_cell.angle_beta   90.00
_cell.angle_gamma   90.00
#
_symmetry.space_group_name_H-M   'P 1'
#
loop_
_entity.id
_entity.type
_entity.pdbx_description
1 polymer ?
#
loop_
_entity_poly.entity_id
_entity_poly.type
_entity_poly.pdbx_seq_one_letter_code
_entity_poly.pdbx_strand_id
1 'polypeptide(L)'
;MLRVNGMTRDDVEIVEFPYPDDWYDNPAMLDPMENPSELWLKRDHKHDLAFRPLETALETGVVDAIYSQSKPFQHLQEATGKFKAIEDLSRYPDWTLQVANIPAVITCTEEMAQEHPELVVTFMKGMIKVGRWANEHKHAAAAILDKQTFYLDVEDTYRGIKDIDMVPNLSPQNLVSVEIGKDFMLSHGYIANDFDVHEWAAPEFLEQAARDLLEEEWTKRSTAKLPEGTELHAATTRLG
;
A
#
# COMPACT_ATOMS: atom_id res chain seq x y z
N MET A 1 0.74 7.12 18.31
CA MET A 1 0.65 6.12 19.42
C MET A 1 0.76 6.78 20.78
N LEU A 2 1.91 7.33 21.19
CA LEU A 2 2.07 7.91 22.54
C LEU A 2 1.00 8.96 22.90
N ARG A 3 0.78 9.95 22.04
CA ARG A 3 -0.22 11.03 22.29
C ARG A 3 -1.64 10.53 22.50
N VAL A 4 -2.05 9.48 21.82
CA VAL A 4 -3.40 8.90 21.93
C VAL A 4 -3.60 8.31 23.34
N ASN A 5 -2.49 7.88 23.95
CA ASN A 5 -2.46 7.32 25.30
C ASN A 5 -2.03 8.36 26.37
N GLY A 6 -2.04 9.65 26.02
CA GLY A 6 -1.67 10.74 26.92
C GLY A 6 -0.19 10.78 27.30
N MET A 7 0.65 10.13 26.51
CA MET A 7 2.10 10.04 26.69
C MET A 7 2.84 10.95 25.71
N THR A 8 4.04 11.31 26.09
CA THR A 8 5.00 12.06 25.27
C THR A 8 6.23 11.21 24.99
N ARG A 9 7.15 11.74 24.22
CA ARG A 9 8.45 11.11 23.96
C ARG A 9 9.31 10.99 25.22
N ASP A 10 9.11 11.88 26.18
CA ASP A 10 9.87 11.92 27.44
C ASP A 10 9.40 10.82 28.46
N ASP A 11 8.25 10.21 28.21
CA ASP A 11 7.70 9.14 29.05
C ASP A 11 8.23 7.76 28.68
N VAL A 12 9.02 7.64 27.61
CA VAL A 12 9.53 6.37 27.08
C VAL A 12 10.99 6.52 26.65
N GLU A 13 11.74 5.43 26.76
CA GLU A 13 13.04 5.31 26.10
C GLU A 13 12.82 4.75 24.68
N ILE A 14 13.22 5.51 23.65
CA ILE A 14 13.12 5.08 22.28
C ILE A 14 14.42 4.40 21.87
N VAL A 15 14.32 3.13 21.51
CA VAL A 15 15.43 2.34 20.98
C VAL A 15 15.25 2.20 19.46
N GLU A 16 16.22 2.66 18.70
CA GLU A 16 16.21 2.57 17.24
C GLU A 16 16.98 1.32 16.80
N PHE A 17 16.40 0.59 15.87
CA PHE A 17 17.03 -0.56 15.22
C PHE A 17 17.21 -0.22 13.75
N PRO A 18 18.35 0.38 13.37
CA PRO A 18 18.63 0.71 11.98
C PRO A 18 18.73 -0.59 11.17
N TYR A 19 18.30 -0.53 9.92
CA TYR A 19 18.62 -1.59 8.97
C TYR A 19 20.14 -1.71 8.83
N PRO A 20 20.67 -2.93 8.64
CA PRO A 20 22.10 -3.10 8.37
C PRO A 20 22.54 -2.23 7.19
N ASP A 21 23.70 -1.59 7.31
CA ASP A 21 24.23 -0.68 6.28
C ASP A 21 24.38 -1.37 4.90
N ASP A 22 24.67 -2.67 4.92
CA ASP A 22 24.79 -3.51 3.71
C ASP A 22 23.45 -3.76 2.99
N TRP A 23 22.31 -3.43 3.63
CA TRP A 23 21.01 -3.51 2.99
C TRP A 23 20.87 -2.53 1.81
N TYR A 24 21.36 -1.30 1.99
CA TYR A 24 21.32 -0.26 0.96
C TYR A 24 22.51 -0.29 0.01
N ASP A 25 23.65 -0.78 0.48
CA ASP A 25 24.91 -0.80 -0.26
C ASP A 25 25.12 -2.11 -1.04
N ASN A 26 24.19 -3.06 -0.96
CA ASN A 26 24.27 -4.27 -1.76
C ASN A 26 23.98 -3.94 -3.23
N PRO A 27 24.97 -4.00 -4.14
CA PRO A 27 24.80 -3.66 -5.55
C PRO A 27 23.70 -4.46 -6.23
N ALA A 28 23.44 -5.68 -5.77
CA ALA A 28 22.38 -6.53 -6.26
C ALA A 28 20.97 -6.03 -5.88
N MET A 29 20.86 -5.15 -4.88
CA MET A 29 19.61 -4.50 -4.50
C MET A 29 19.40 -3.18 -5.25
N LEU A 30 20.49 -2.61 -5.78
CA LEU A 30 20.49 -1.32 -6.47
C LEU A 30 20.41 -1.46 -7.98
N ASP A 31 20.63 -2.65 -8.55
CA ASP A 31 20.50 -2.90 -9.97
C ASP A 31 19.04 -3.27 -10.33
N PRO A 32 18.26 -2.32 -10.89
CA PRO A 32 16.88 -2.60 -11.29
C PRO A 32 16.79 -3.55 -12.50
N MET A 33 17.92 -3.88 -13.14
CA MET A 33 17.98 -4.78 -14.29
C MET A 33 18.26 -6.24 -13.88
N GLU A 34 18.88 -6.45 -12.73
CA GLU A 34 18.91 -7.76 -12.09
C GLU A 34 17.60 -7.92 -11.33
N ASN A 35 16.76 -8.85 -11.75
CA ASN A 35 15.44 -9.08 -11.21
C ASN A 35 15.46 -9.11 -9.66
N PRO A 36 15.07 -8.01 -8.98
CA PRO A 36 15.16 -7.93 -7.52
C PRO A 36 14.34 -9.04 -6.84
N SER A 37 13.27 -9.51 -7.49
CA SER A 37 12.44 -10.59 -6.99
C SER A 37 13.18 -11.93 -6.89
N GLU A 38 14.15 -12.23 -7.76
CA GLU A 38 14.96 -13.44 -7.63
C GLU A 38 15.95 -13.40 -6.45
N LEU A 39 16.46 -12.20 -6.14
CA LEU A 39 17.32 -12.00 -4.97
C LEU A 39 16.52 -12.12 -3.67
N TRP A 40 15.32 -11.58 -3.65
CA TRP A 40 14.40 -11.73 -2.53
C TRP A 40 13.97 -13.20 -2.36
N LEU A 41 13.73 -13.93 -3.43
CA LEU A 41 13.36 -15.35 -3.41
C LEU A 41 14.51 -16.28 -2.99
N LYS A 42 15.77 -15.89 -3.23
CA LYS A 42 16.95 -16.69 -2.83
C LYS A 42 17.29 -16.57 -1.33
N ARG A 43 16.80 -15.54 -0.66
CA ARG A 43 16.96 -15.37 0.78
C ARG A 43 15.70 -15.86 1.47
N ASP A 44 15.84 -16.72 2.46
CA ASP A 44 14.74 -17.11 3.33
C ASP A 44 14.43 -15.97 4.34
N HIS A 45 14.04 -14.81 3.83
CA HIS A 45 13.77 -13.62 4.61
C HIS A 45 12.67 -13.83 5.65
N LYS A 46 11.76 -14.77 5.37
CA LYS A 46 10.63 -15.05 6.25
C LYS A 46 11.10 -15.57 7.61
N HIS A 47 12.27 -16.21 7.62
CA HIS A 47 12.83 -16.83 8.83
C HIS A 47 14.14 -16.19 9.31
N ASP A 48 14.67 -15.21 8.57
CA ASP A 48 15.91 -14.55 8.95
C ASP A 48 15.62 -13.46 10.00
N LEU A 49 16.08 -13.69 11.22
CA LEU A 49 15.93 -12.77 12.35
C LEU A 49 16.62 -11.41 12.10
N ALA A 50 17.63 -11.35 11.22
CA ALA A 50 18.28 -10.10 10.84
C ALA A 50 17.29 -9.11 10.20
N PHE A 51 16.21 -9.61 9.57
CA PHE A 51 15.14 -8.81 9.00
C PHE A 51 13.97 -8.53 9.98
N ARG A 52 14.09 -9.01 11.22
CA ARG A 52 13.10 -8.84 12.28
C ARG A 52 13.72 -8.33 13.57
N PRO A 53 14.53 -7.27 13.51
CA PRO A 53 15.23 -6.80 14.70
C PRO A 53 14.26 -6.35 15.79
N LEU A 54 13.12 -5.75 15.43
CA LEU A 54 12.11 -5.26 16.38
C LEU A 54 11.43 -6.41 17.11
N GLU A 55 10.96 -7.42 16.38
CA GLU A 55 10.29 -8.59 16.95
C GLU A 55 11.25 -9.39 17.82
N THR A 56 12.49 -9.54 17.38
CA THR A 56 13.54 -10.21 18.18
C THR A 56 13.83 -9.44 19.45
N ALA A 57 13.93 -8.12 19.40
CA ALA A 57 14.16 -7.28 20.56
C ALA A 57 13.00 -7.38 21.58
N LEU A 58 11.76 -7.42 21.09
CA LEU A 58 10.59 -7.65 21.95
C LEU A 58 10.59 -9.06 22.55
N GLU A 59 10.89 -10.09 21.76
CA GLU A 59 10.89 -11.48 22.20
C GLU A 59 11.99 -11.76 23.23
N THR A 60 13.14 -11.12 23.11
CA THR A 60 14.26 -11.24 24.02
C THR A 60 14.20 -10.28 25.22
N GLY A 61 13.19 -9.41 25.27
CA GLY A 61 13.01 -8.45 26.37
C GLY A 61 14.00 -7.28 26.34
N VAL A 62 14.60 -6.97 25.18
CA VAL A 62 15.43 -5.77 25.00
C VAL A 62 14.56 -4.52 24.99
N VAL A 63 13.32 -4.63 24.50
CA VAL A 63 12.30 -3.59 24.53
C VAL A 63 10.97 -4.16 25.05
N ASP A 64 10.17 -3.30 25.68
CA ASP A 64 8.87 -3.69 26.24
C ASP A 64 7.72 -3.60 25.23
N ALA A 65 7.90 -2.80 24.17
CA ALA A 65 6.93 -2.62 23.10
C ALA A 65 7.62 -2.25 21.80
N ILE A 66 7.00 -2.59 20.68
CA ILE A 66 7.45 -2.19 19.35
C ILE A 66 6.33 -1.48 18.59
N TYR A 67 6.70 -0.60 17.66
CA TYR A 67 5.81 -0.11 16.63
C TYR A 67 6.02 -0.94 15.37
N SER A 68 4.99 -1.65 14.94
CA SER A 68 5.02 -2.44 13.71
C SER A 68 3.96 -1.95 12.75
N GLN A 69 4.32 -1.81 11.48
CA GLN A 69 3.39 -1.48 10.40
C GLN A 69 2.71 -2.73 9.82
N SER A 70 3.15 -3.90 10.23
CA SER A 70 2.76 -5.15 9.59
C SER A 70 1.71 -5.91 10.41
N LYS A 71 0.48 -5.96 9.89
CA LYS A 71 -0.59 -6.83 10.43
C LYS A 71 -0.21 -8.32 10.50
N PRO A 72 0.50 -8.89 9.53
CA PRO A 72 0.92 -10.30 9.58
C PRO A 72 1.78 -10.63 10.79
N PHE A 73 2.72 -9.74 11.16
CA PHE A 73 3.53 -9.94 12.37
C PHE A 73 2.70 -9.86 13.64
N GLN A 74 1.69 -8.99 13.68
CA GLN A 74 0.74 -8.92 14.77
C GLN A 74 0.01 -10.25 14.95
N HIS A 75 -0.45 -10.86 13.87
CA HIS A 75 -1.15 -12.17 13.93
C HIS A 75 -0.24 -13.30 14.40
N LEU A 76 1.02 -13.32 13.96
CA LEU A 76 1.98 -14.30 14.44
C LEU A 76 2.20 -14.16 15.95
N GLN A 77 2.33 -12.94 16.43
CA GLN A 77 2.51 -12.63 17.85
C GLN A 77 1.29 -13.06 18.67
N GLU A 78 0.09 -12.74 18.17
CA GLU A 78 -1.17 -13.16 18.79
C GLU A 78 -1.34 -14.68 18.78
N ALA A 79 -1.01 -15.35 17.68
CA ALA A 79 -1.11 -16.80 17.52
C ALA A 79 -0.16 -17.57 18.45
N THR A 80 1.02 -17.00 18.76
CA THR A 80 1.96 -17.60 19.74
C THR A 80 1.52 -17.39 21.19
N GLY A 81 0.59 -16.48 21.45
CA GLY A 81 0.14 -16.10 22.78
C GLY A 81 1.19 -15.37 23.62
N LYS A 82 2.34 -15.01 23.04
CA LYS A 82 3.43 -14.31 23.74
C LYS A 82 3.21 -12.81 23.79
N PHE A 83 2.54 -12.25 22.80
CA PHE A 83 2.38 -10.81 22.59
C PHE A 83 0.92 -10.46 22.34
N LYS A 84 0.60 -9.19 22.56
CA LYS A 84 -0.71 -8.63 22.24
C LYS A 84 -0.55 -7.25 21.62
N ALA A 85 -1.45 -6.88 20.72
CA ALA A 85 -1.57 -5.50 20.28
C ALA A 85 -2.08 -4.64 21.44
N ILE A 86 -1.31 -3.63 21.81
CA ILE A 86 -1.70 -2.64 22.82
C ILE A 86 -2.60 -1.60 22.17
N GLU A 87 -2.29 -1.23 20.93
CA GLU A 87 -2.96 -0.17 20.19
C GLU A 87 -2.98 -0.46 18.70
N ASP A 88 -4.12 -0.24 18.06
CA ASP A 88 -4.30 -0.35 16.62
C ASP A 88 -4.96 0.92 16.08
N LEU A 89 -4.16 1.79 15.48
CA LEU A 89 -4.64 3.07 14.95
C LEU A 89 -5.67 2.91 13.82
N SER A 90 -5.67 1.77 13.12
CA SER A 90 -6.65 1.50 12.07
C SER A 90 -8.08 1.32 12.59
N ARG A 91 -8.24 1.08 13.89
CA ARG A 91 -9.53 0.88 14.56
C ARG A 91 -10.08 2.13 15.25
N TYR A 92 -9.34 3.23 15.21
CA TYR A 92 -9.82 4.46 15.80
C TYR A 92 -11.01 5.03 15.04
N PRO A 93 -11.99 5.60 15.75
CA PRO A 93 -13.12 6.28 15.10
C PRO A 93 -12.69 7.57 14.40
N ASP A 94 -11.56 8.16 14.81
CA ASP A 94 -10.96 9.29 14.13
C ASP A 94 -10.26 8.83 12.85
N TRP A 95 -10.88 9.14 11.72
CA TRP A 95 -10.37 8.76 10.40
C TRP A 95 -8.98 9.35 10.08
N THR A 96 -8.60 10.50 10.69
CA THR A 96 -7.27 11.10 10.49
C THR A 96 -6.16 10.20 11.06
N LEU A 97 -6.43 9.48 12.14
CA LEU A 97 -5.52 8.49 12.69
C LEU A 97 -5.43 7.24 11.83
N GLN A 98 -6.55 6.84 11.19
CA GLN A 98 -6.57 5.71 10.28
C GLN A 98 -5.77 5.99 9.00
N VAL A 99 -5.86 7.20 8.45
CA VAL A 99 -5.19 7.60 7.20
C VAL A 99 -3.74 8.05 7.41
N ALA A 100 -3.38 8.51 8.60
CA ALA A 100 -1.98 8.85 8.93
C ALA A 100 -1.04 7.63 8.89
N ASN A 101 -1.58 6.45 8.60
CA ASN A 101 -0.82 5.22 8.39
C ASN A 101 -0.34 5.14 6.93
N ILE A 102 0.58 5.99 6.58
CA ILE A 102 1.39 6.06 5.34
C ILE A 102 0.64 5.64 4.07
N PRO A 103 0.09 6.56 3.29
CA PRO A 103 -0.41 6.24 1.97
C PRO A 103 0.75 5.76 1.09
N ALA A 104 0.62 4.57 0.50
CA ALA A 104 1.50 4.18 -0.58
C ALA A 104 1.11 4.97 -1.83
N VAL A 105 2.04 5.77 -2.35
CA VAL A 105 1.80 6.62 -3.53
C VAL A 105 2.57 6.10 -4.74
N ILE A 106 1.98 6.26 -5.92
CA ILE A 106 2.65 6.04 -7.20
C ILE A 106 3.17 7.39 -7.66
N THR A 107 4.48 7.50 -7.85
CA THR A 107 5.13 8.73 -8.30
C THR A 107 5.89 8.51 -9.59
N CYS A 108 6.05 9.56 -10.36
CA CYS A 108 6.99 9.64 -11.49
C CYS A 108 7.69 10.99 -11.45
N THR A 109 8.75 11.14 -12.25
CA THR A 109 9.40 12.44 -12.41
C THR A 109 8.52 13.37 -13.24
N GLU A 110 8.69 14.67 -13.03
CA GLU A 110 8.00 15.70 -13.83
C GLU A 110 8.34 15.56 -15.32
N GLU A 111 9.61 15.26 -15.65
CA GLU A 111 10.07 15.00 -17.00
C GLU A 111 9.29 13.84 -17.63
N MET A 112 9.13 12.70 -16.93
CA MET A 112 8.34 11.57 -17.42
C MET A 112 6.88 11.95 -17.67
N ALA A 113 6.29 12.74 -16.76
CA ALA A 113 4.91 13.18 -16.90
C ALA A 113 4.71 14.13 -18.08
N GLN A 114 5.69 14.99 -18.39
CA GLN A 114 5.63 15.97 -19.48
C GLN A 114 5.99 15.37 -20.83
N GLU A 115 7.05 14.56 -20.90
CA GLU A 115 7.56 14.04 -22.18
C GLU A 115 6.86 12.76 -22.62
N HIS A 116 6.35 11.95 -21.66
CA HIS A 116 5.75 10.65 -21.92
C HIS A 116 4.41 10.44 -21.19
N PRO A 117 3.45 11.38 -21.28
CA PRO A 117 2.17 11.28 -20.58
C PRO A 117 1.39 10.00 -20.93
N GLU A 118 1.52 9.51 -22.17
CA GLU A 118 0.87 8.30 -22.63
C GLU A 118 1.40 7.03 -21.94
N LEU A 119 2.68 7.03 -21.54
CA LEU A 119 3.25 5.92 -20.77
C LEU A 119 2.70 5.91 -19.35
N VAL A 120 2.60 7.09 -18.71
CA VAL A 120 2.01 7.23 -17.38
C VAL A 120 0.56 6.77 -17.37
N VAL A 121 -0.25 7.21 -18.35
CA VAL A 121 -1.65 6.76 -18.52
C VAL A 121 -1.71 5.24 -18.74
N THR A 122 -0.84 4.69 -19.58
CA THR A 122 -0.80 3.24 -19.85
C THR A 122 -0.46 2.45 -18.58
N PHE A 123 0.51 2.92 -17.80
CA PHE A 123 0.86 2.32 -16.52
C PHE A 123 -0.34 2.36 -15.55
N MET A 124 -1.00 3.50 -15.42
CA MET A 124 -2.17 3.65 -14.55
C MET A 124 -3.35 2.75 -14.99
N LYS A 125 -3.56 2.56 -16.31
CA LYS A 125 -4.53 1.57 -16.82
C LYS A 125 -4.19 0.16 -16.36
N GLY A 126 -2.90 -0.20 -16.39
CA GLY A 126 -2.41 -1.47 -15.87
C GLY A 126 -2.70 -1.63 -14.38
N MET A 127 -2.39 -0.62 -13.58
CA MET A 127 -2.62 -0.60 -12.14
C MET A 127 -4.11 -0.74 -11.79
N ILE A 128 -5.00 -0.04 -12.49
CA ILE A 128 -6.45 -0.17 -12.30
C ILE A 128 -6.92 -1.60 -12.62
N LYS A 129 -6.47 -2.17 -13.76
CA LYS A 129 -6.85 -3.55 -14.15
C LYS A 129 -6.39 -4.58 -13.12
N VAL A 130 -5.14 -4.47 -12.68
CA VAL A 130 -4.56 -5.37 -11.66
C VAL A 130 -5.28 -5.19 -10.33
N GLY A 131 -5.54 -3.95 -9.91
CA GLY A 131 -6.25 -3.66 -8.67
C GLY A 131 -7.66 -4.24 -8.65
N ARG A 132 -8.42 -4.07 -9.74
CA ARG A 132 -9.76 -4.68 -9.90
C ARG A 132 -9.69 -6.20 -9.81
N TRP A 133 -8.76 -6.82 -10.54
CA TRP A 133 -8.57 -8.26 -10.49
C TRP A 133 -8.20 -8.74 -9.07
N ALA A 134 -7.29 -8.04 -8.41
CA ALA A 134 -6.86 -8.38 -7.06
C ALA A 134 -8.00 -8.24 -6.03
N ASN A 135 -8.88 -7.24 -6.21
CA ASN A 135 -10.07 -7.09 -5.36
C ASN A 135 -11.06 -8.25 -5.51
N GLU A 136 -11.24 -8.74 -6.74
CA GLU A 136 -12.13 -9.87 -7.04
C GLU A 136 -11.52 -11.23 -6.65
N HIS A 137 -10.17 -11.32 -6.57
CA HIS A 137 -9.44 -12.56 -6.41
C HIS A 137 -8.40 -12.48 -5.27
N LYS A 138 -8.81 -12.01 -4.10
CA LYS A 138 -7.91 -11.71 -2.96
C LYS A 138 -6.96 -12.85 -2.58
N HIS A 139 -7.44 -14.10 -2.55
CA HIS A 139 -6.57 -15.24 -2.25
C HIS A 139 -5.52 -15.51 -3.35
N ALA A 140 -5.92 -15.38 -4.63
CA ALA A 140 -4.97 -15.54 -5.73
C ALA A 140 -3.95 -14.39 -5.74
N ALA A 141 -4.38 -13.17 -5.44
CA ALA A 141 -3.50 -12.02 -5.27
C ALA A 141 -2.53 -12.23 -4.10
N ALA A 142 -3.01 -12.74 -2.96
CA ALA A 142 -2.17 -13.08 -1.83
C ALA A 142 -1.11 -14.13 -2.18
N ALA A 143 -1.46 -15.16 -2.94
CA ALA A 143 -0.52 -16.19 -3.37
C ALA A 143 0.56 -15.68 -4.34
N ILE A 144 0.29 -14.60 -5.08
CA ILE A 144 1.28 -13.93 -5.92
C ILE A 144 2.17 -13.03 -5.05
N LEU A 145 1.56 -12.21 -4.21
CA LEU A 145 2.26 -11.26 -3.34
C LEU A 145 3.15 -11.98 -2.31
N ASP A 146 2.72 -13.11 -1.78
CA ASP A 146 3.51 -13.92 -0.85
C ASP A 146 4.90 -14.28 -1.40
N LYS A 147 5.01 -14.49 -2.71
CA LYS A 147 6.27 -14.77 -3.38
C LYS A 147 7.19 -13.56 -3.52
N GLN A 148 6.64 -12.37 -3.38
CA GLN A 148 7.33 -11.09 -3.60
C GLN A 148 7.45 -10.23 -2.34
N THR A 149 6.94 -10.71 -1.21
CA THR A 149 6.90 -9.98 0.05
C THR A 149 7.53 -10.79 1.18
N PHE A 150 7.75 -10.11 2.29
CA PHE A 150 8.28 -10.71 3.53
C PHE A 150 7.17 -11.22 4.47
N TYR A 151 5.94 -11.40 3.99
CA TYR A 151 4.90 -12.06 4.75
C TYR A 151 5.22 -13.55 4.97
N LEU A 152 4.71 -14.12 6.05
CA LEU A 152 5.08 -15.48 6.46
C LEU A 152 4.56 -16.55 5.52
N ASP A 153 3.33 -16.39 5.06
CA ASP A 153 2.67 -17.32 4.16
C ASP A 153 1.49 -16.65 3.43
N VAL A 154 0.85 -17.40 2.55
CA VAL A 154 -0.28 -16.93 1.75
C VAL A 154 -1.45 -16.46 2.61
N GLU A 155 -1.71 -17.13 3.73
CA GLU A 155 -2.83 -16.79 4.61
C GLU A 155 -2.57 -15.48 5.37
N ASP A 156 -1.35 -15.26 5.82
CA ASP A 156 -0.93 -13.99 6.42
C ASP A 156 -1.01 -12.84 5.41
N THR A 157 -0.55 -13.08 4.19
CA THR A 157 -0.65 -12.10 3.09
C THR A 157 -2.11 -11.79 2.79
N TYR A 158 -2.98 -12.80 2.73
CA TYR A 158 -4.42 -12.62 2.53
C TYR A 158 -5.04 -11.76 3.65
N ARG A 159 -4.73 -12.04 4.90
CA ARG A 159 -5.22 -11.25 6.05
C ARG A 159 -4.77 -9.79 5.95
N GLY A 160 -3.55 -9.56 5.47
CA GLY A 160 -3.01 -8.21 5.26
C GLY A 160 -3.74 -7.41 4.18
N ILE A 161 -4.21 -8.07 3.11
CA ILE A 161 -4.77 -7.38 1.94
C ILE A 161 -6.29 -7.50 1.78
N LYS A 162 -6.97 -8.39 2.52
CA LYS A 162 -8.39 -8.72 2.30
C LYS A 162 -9.33 -7.51 2.35
N ASP A 163 -9.03 -6.55 3.22
CA ASP A 163 -9.84 -5.36 3.46
C ASP A 163 -9.32 -4.10 2.72
N ILE A 164 -8.23 -4.24 1.96
CA ILE A 164 -7.62 -3.14 1.21
C ILE A 164 -8.24 -3.07 -0.19
N ASP A 165 -8.64 -1.87 -0.61
CA ASP A 165 -8.93 -1.60 -2.02
C ASP A 165 -7.61 -1.43 -2.77
N MET A 166 -7.34 -2.34 -3.72
CA MET A 166 -6.12 -2.38 -4.50
C MET A 166 -6.18 -1.47 -5.74
N VAL A 167 -7.31 -0.84 -6.02
CA VAL A 167 -7.43 0.11 -7.13
C VAL A 167 -6.87 1.47 -6.70
N PRO A 168 -5.89 2.03 -7.45
CA PRO A 168 -5.37 3.35 -7.15
C PRO A 168 -6.49 4.40 -7.17
N ASN A 169 -6.47 5.29 -6.18
CA ASN A 169 -7.40 6.43 -6.16
C ASN A 169 -6.75 7.66 -5.51
N LEU A 170 -7.17 8.84 -5.94
CA LEU A 170 -6.83 10.14 -5.36
C LEU A 170 -8.06 10.77 -4.73
N SER A 171 -8.72 10.01 -3.84
CA SER A 171 -9.84 10.53 -3.08
C SER A 171 -9.40 11.69 -2.18
N PRO A 172 -10.30 12.63 -1.82
CA PRO A 172 -9.97 13.68 -0.85
C PRO A 172 -9.37 13.14 0.44
N GLN A 173 -9.82 11.99 0.90
CA GLN A 173 -9.27 11.32 2.08
C GLN A 173 -7.80 10.92 1.89
N ASN A 174 -7.44 10.39 0.72
CA ASN A 174 -6.06 10.02 0.42
C ASN A 174 -5.16 11.25 0.30
N LEU A 175 -5.63 12.34 -0.32
CA LEU A 175 -4.87 13.58 -0.40
C LEU A 175 -4.63 14.18 0.98
N VAL A 176 -5.63 14.24 1.84
CA VAL A 176 -5.48 14.69 3.23
C VAL A 176 -4.49 13.80 4.00
N SER A 177 -4.43 12.49 3.73
CA SER A 177 -3.44 11.63 4.39
C SER A 177 -2.00 11.97 3.98
N VAL A 178 -1.78 12.34 2.71
CA VAL A 178 -0.49 12.84 2.23
C VAL A 178 -0.15 14.17 2.89
N GLU A 179 -1.12 15.07 3.03
CA GLU A 179 -0.95 16.37 3.68
C GLU A 179 -0.56 16.22 5.15
N ILE A 180 -1.24 15.35 5.91
CA ILE A 180 -0.88 15.03 7.29
C ILE A 180 0.56 14.48 7.38
N GLY A 181 0.93 13.58 6.47
CA GLY A 181 2.29 13.04 6.39
C GLY A 181 3.33 14.12 6.06
N LYS A 182 3.04 15.00 5.11
CA LYS A 182 3.87 16.14 4.74
C LYS A 182 4.09 17.08 5.92
N ASP A 183 3.02 17.47 6.61
CA ASP A 183 3.08 18.37 7.76
C ASP A 183 3.92 17.78 8.91
N PHE A 184 3.76 16.47 9.13
CA PHE A 184 4.62 15.75 10.09
C PHE A 184 6.08 15.82 9.67
N MET A 185 6.42 15.50 8.44
CA MET A 185 7.80 15.54 7.93
C MET A 185 8.40 16.94 8.00
N LEU A 186 7.63 17.96 7.65
CA LEU A 186 8.06 19.35 7.71
C LEU A 186 8.33 19.78 9.17
N SER A 187 7.40 19.50 10.08
CA SER A 187 7.51 19.88 11.49
C SER A 187 8.66 19.19 12.25
N HIS A 188 9.12 18.06 11.73
CA HIS A 188 10.24 17.29 12.31
C HIS A 188 11.55 17.46 11.54
N GLY A 189 11.57 18.30 10.50
CA GLY A 189 12.78 18.60 9.73
C GLY A 189 13.24 17.50 8.76
N TYR A 190 12.37 16.53 8.44
CA TYR A 190 12.65 15.51 7.44
C TYR A 190 12.61 16.05 6.01
N ILE A 191 11.81 17.09 5.78
CA ILE A 191 11.82 17.89 4.55
C ILE A 191 12.08 19.34 4.91
N ALA A 192 12.81 20.04 4.02
CA ALA A 192 13.23 21.42 4.26
C ALA A 192 12.18 22.44 3.81
N ASN A 193 11.40 22.12 2.79
CA ASN A 193 10.46 23.03 2.16
C ASN A 193 9.04 22.46 2.21
N ASP A 194 8.09 23.37 2.40
CA ASP A 194 6.67 23.06 2.25
C ASP A 194 6.28 23.02 0.78
N PHE A 195 5.21 22.29 0.46
CA PHE A 195 4.61 22.23 -0.87
C PHE A 195 3.10 22.00 -0.77
N ASP A 196 2.37 22.43 -1.79
CA ASP A 196 0.94 22.17 -1.92
C ASP A 196 0.72 20.76 -2.46
N VAL A 197 0.04 19.91 -1.67
CA VAL A 197 -0.25 18.52 -2.05
C VAL A 197 -1.19 18.45 -3.25
N HIS A 198 -2.12 19.40 -3.40
CA HIS A 198 -3.04 19.43 -4.53
C HIS A 198 -2.37 19.84 -5.85
N GLU A 199 -1.39 20.75 -5.77
CA GLU A 199 -0.57 21.12 -6.92
C GLU A 199 0.46 20.02 -7.28
N TRP A 200 0.95 19.30 -6.26
CA TRP A 200 1.87 18.18 -6.44
C TRP A 200 1.21 16.95 -7.02
N ALA A 201 -0.05 16.69 -6.68
CA ALA A 201 -0.81 15.56 -7.20
C ALA A 201 -1.15 15.76 -8.68
N ALA A 202 -1.09 14.70 -9.46
CA ALA A 202 -1.42 14.67 -10.88
C ALA A 202 -2.61 13.75 -11.17
N PRO A 203 -3.84 14.14 -10.78
CA PRO A 203 -5.03 13.30 -10.93
C PRO A 203 -5.40 13.02 -12.38
N GLU A 204 -5.00 13.88 -13.32
CA GLU A 204 -5.34 13.80 -14.74
C GLU A 204 -4.94 12.48 -15.39
N PHE A 205 -3.81 11.88 -15.00
CA PHE A 205 -3.35 10.60 -15.54
C PHE A 205 -4.24 9.44 -15.11
N LEU A 206 -4.63 9.43 -13.83
CA LEU A 206 -5.53 8.42 -13.30
C LEU A 206 -6.94 8.55 -13.89
N GLU A 207 -7.44 9.79 -14.01
CA GLU A 207 -8.73 10.08 -14.61
C GLU A 207 -8.78 9.71 -16.09
N GLN A 208 -7.72 10.02 -16.85
CA GLN A 208 -7.63 9.63 -18.25
C GLN A 208 -7.58 8.09 -18.38
N ALA A 209 -6.78 7.42 -17.58
CA ALA A 209 -6.71 5.97 -17.55
C ALA A 209 -8.08 5.32 -17.26
N ALA A 210 -8.82 5.88 -16.31
CA ALA A 210 -10.16 5.40 -15.97
C ALA A 210 -11.17 5.62 -17.13
N ARG A 211 -11.13 6.80 -17.76
CA ARG A 211 -11.96 7.09 -18.96
C ARG A 211 -11.69 6.13 -20.09
N ASP A 212 -10.41 5.95 -20.45
CA ASP A 212 -10.00 5.04 -21.52
C ASP A 212 -10.48 3.61 -21.27
N LEU A 213 -10.38 3.14 -20.03
CA LEU A 213 -10.84 1.80 -19.68
C LEU A 213 -12.35 1.64 -19.81
N LEU A 214 -13.12 2.67 -19.42
CA LEU A 214 -14.57 2.67 -19.60
C LEU A 214 -14.95 2.62 -21.09
N GLU A 215 -14.26 3.38 -21.95
CA GLU A 215 -14.48 3.37 -23.38
C GLU A 215 -14.11 2.02 -24.01
N GLU A 216 -12.99 1.42 -23.61
CA GLU A 216 -12.60 0.07 -24.02
C GLU A 216 -13.68 -0.97 -23.65
N GLU A 217 -14.19 -0.93 -22.43
CA GLU A 217 -15.22 -1.86 -21.97
C GLU A 217 -16.55 -1.63 -22.69
N TRP A 218 -16.94 -0.38 -22.89
CA TRP A 218 -18.13 -0.03 -23.65
C TRP A 218 -18.06 -0.52 -25.11
N THR A 219 -16.92 -0.30 -25.76
CA THR A 219 -16.70 -0.75 -27.14
C THR A 219 -16.78 -2.27 -27.23
N LYS A 220 -16.16 -3.00 -26.31
CA LYS A 220 -16.25 -4.46 -26.27
C LYS A 220 -17.68 -4.96 -26.11
N ARG A 221 -18.46 -4.33 -25.23
CA ARG A 221 -19.86 -4.71 -25.00
C ARG A 221 -20.76 -4.38 -26.19
N SER A 222 -20.56 -3.22 -26.82
CA SER A 222 -21.36 -2.79 -27.98
C SER A 222 -21.07 -3.62 -29.24
N THR A 223 -19.86 -4.20 -29.34
CA THR A 223 -19.47 -5.07 -30.46
C THR A 223 -19.70 -6.55 -30.18
N ALA A 224 -19.97 -6.92 -28.93
CA ALA A 224 -20.28 -8.32 -28.57
C ALA A 224 -21.63 -8.72 -29.22
N LYS A 225 -21.61 -9.79 -30.03
CA LYS A 225 -22.86 -10.37 -30.51
C LYS A 225 -23.63 -10.92 -29.32
N LEU A 226 -24.87 -10.46 -29.16
CA LEU A 226 -25.78 -11.05 -28.18
C LEU A 226 -25.96 -12.54 -28.52
N PRO A 227 -26.01 -13.44 -27.51
CA PRO A 227 -26.37 -14.82 -27.75
C PRO A 227 -27.69 -14.92 -28.51
N GLU A 228 -27.80 -15.86 -29.48
CA GLU A 228 -29.05 -16.11 -30.19
C GLU A 228 -30.18 -16.40 -29.15
N GLY A 229 -31.29 -15.67 -29.26
CA GLY A 229 -32.41 -15.78 -28.35
C GLY A 229 -32.41 -14.82 -27.15
N THR A 230 -31.47 -13.86 -27.07
CA THR A 230 -31.54 -12.82 -26.06
C THR A 230 -32.58 -11.77 -26.43
N GLU A 231 -33.77 -11.81 -25.80
CA GLU A 231 -34.74 -10.73 -25.91
C GLU A 231 -34.29 -9.52 -25.10
N LEU A 232 -34.02 -8.39 -25.76
CA LEU A 232 -33.81 -7.11 -25.11
C LEU A 232 -35.17 -6.58 -24.64
N HIS A 233 -35.46 -6.73 -23.37
CA HIS A 233 -36.55 -5.97 -22.75
C HIS A 233 -36.11 -4.52 -22.66
N ALA A 234 -36.59 -3.70 -23.58
CA ALA A 234 -36.50 -2.24 -23.49
C ALA A 234 -37.28 -1.83 -22.23
N ALA A 235 -36.55 -1.54 -21.15
CA ALA A 235 -37.13 -0.86 -20.00
C ALA A 235 -37.50 0.57 -20.44
N THR A 236 -38.72 0.73 -20.85
CA THR A 236 -39.33 2.06 -21.04
C THR A 236 -39.52 2.68 -19.67
N THR A 237 -38.48 3.31 -19.15
CA THR A 237 -38.65 4.22 -18.00
C THR A 237 -39.35 5.46 -18.51
N ARG A 238 -40.68 5.51 -18.37
CA ARG A 238 -41.42 6.78 -18.45
C ARG A 238 -41.05 7.54 -17.18
N LEU A 239 -40.21 8.56 -17.35
CA LEU A 239 -40.10 9.62 -16.38
C LEU A 239 -41.42 10.41 -16.46
N GLY A 240 -42.25 10.25 -15.45
CA GLY A 240 -43.38 11.10 -15.16
C GLY A 240 -42.96 12.31 -14.33
#